data_8afa4d95fdbe9fba041fcc56b8f7d7f0
#
_entry.id   8afa4d95fdbe9fba041fcc56b8f7d7f0
#
_cell.length_a   1.000
_cell.length_b   1.000
_cell.length_c   1.000
_cell.angle_alpha   90.00
_cell.angle_beta   90.00
_cell.angle_gamma   90.00
#
_symmetry.space_group_name_H-M   'P 1'
#
loop_
_entity.id
_entity.type
_entity.pdbx_description
1 polymer ?
#
loop_
_entity_poly.entity_id
_entity_poly.type
_entity_poly.pdbx_seq_one_letter_code
_entity_poly.pdbx_strand_id
1 'polypeptide(L)'
;MNVSQNINKLLYALSIKGQIYKINSFKFYSQKNCKYCTKYQILKKEQVEMYNEETDEFELQDRYQQKEECYSKVDVLKYLIEEYRKGSEAVGR
;
A
#
# COMPACT_ATOMS: atom_id res chain seq x y z
N MET A 1 -3.52 20.29 -10.24
CA MET A 1 -3.92 18.89 -10.04
C MET A 1 -3.58 18.47 -8.62
N ASN A 2 -4.50 17.85 -7.92
CA ASN A 2 -4.31 17.49 -6.51
C ASN A 2 -3.77 16.06 -6.41
N VAL A 3 -2.57 15.91 -5.86
CA VAL A 3 -1.92 14.60 -5.70
C VAL A 3 -2.75 13.67 -4.83
N SER A 4 -3.32 14.18 -3.73
CA SER A 4 -4.15 13.37 -2.83
C SER A 4 -5.39 12.82 -3.52
N GLN A 5 -6.03 13.61 -4.36
CA GLN A 5 -7.19 13.14 -5.14
C GLN A 5 -6.79 12.05 -6.13
N ASN A 6 -5.63 12.18 -6.77
CA ASN A 6 -5.13 11.18 -7.69
C ASN A 6 -4.79 9.87 -6.97
N ILE A 7 -4.20 9.96 -5.79
CA ILE A 7 -3.95 8.79 -4.95
C ILE A 7 -5.26 8.08 -4.63
N ASN A 8 -6.29 8.82 -4.21
CA ASN A 8 -7.58 8.24 -3.89
C ASN A 8 -8.24 7.58 -5.10
N LYS A 9 -8.13 8.20 -6.28
CA LYS A 9 -8.66 7.61 -7.51
C LYS A 9 -7.96 6.30 -7.86
N LEU A 10 -6.64 6.24 -7.69
CA LEU A 10 -5.87 5.02 -7.94
C LEU A 10 -6.19 3.93 -6.93
N LEU A 11 -6.34 4.28 -5.65
CA LEU A 11 -6.73 3.33 -4.63
C LEU A 11 -8.07 2.69 -4.97
N TYR A 12 -9.02 3.50 -5.42
CA TYR A 12 -10.33 3.02 -5.83
C TYR A 12 -10.23 2.12 -7.07
N ALA A 13 -9.48 2.56 -8.08
CA ALA A 13 -9.31 1.79 -9.31
C ALA A 13 -8.64 0.44 -9.05
N LEU A 14 -7.67 0.40 -8.15
CA LEU A 14 -7.02 -0.84 -7.76
C LEU A 14 -7.99 -1.75 -7.00
N SER A 15 -8.84 -1.18 -6.15
CA SER A 15 -9.81 -1.97 -5.40
C SER A 15 -10.82 -2.66 -6.31
N ILE A 16 -11.21 -2.02 -7.41
CA ILE A 16 -12.09 -2.63 -8.41
C ILE A 16 -11.43 -3.87 -9.03
N LYS A 17 -10.11 -3.85 -9.17
CA LYS A 17 -9.35 -4.98 -9.69
C LYS A 17 -9.04 -6.05 -8.64
N GLY A 18 -9.56 -5.89 -7.43
CA GLY A 18 -9.33 -6.82 -6.34
C GLY A 18 -8.03 -6.59 -5.57
N GLN A 19 -7.36 -5.47 -5.82
CA GLN A 19 -6.13 -5.10 -5.11
C GLN A 19 -6.43 -3.98 -4.12
N ILE A 20 -6.36 -4.30 -2.84
CA ILE A 20 -6.74 -3.37 -1.78
C ILE A 20 -5.48 -2.85 -1.09
N TYR A 21 -5.28 -1.54 -1.20
CA TYR A 21 -4.15 -0.84 -0.61
C TYR A 21 -4.61 0.15 0.44
N LYS A 22 -3.75 0.40 1.39
CA LYS A 22 -3.97 1.37 2.46
C LYS A 22 -2.71 2.21 2.62
N ILE A 23 -2.88 3.50 2.80
CA ILE A 23 -1.76 4.42 2.99
C ILE A 23 -1.82 4.97 4.41
N ASN A 24 -0.78 4.71 5.19
CA ASN A 24 -0.60 5.31 6.51
C ASN A 24 0.45 6.40 6.44
N SER A 25 0.23 7.47 7.19
CA SER A 25 1.21 8.57 7.25
C SER A 25 1.63 8.79 8.69
N PHE A 26 2.93 9.06 8.87
CA PHE A 26 3.53 9.31 10.17
C PHE A 26 4.40 10.55 10.10
N LYS A 27 4.28 11.42 11.09
CA LYS A 27 5.17 12.55 11.23
C LYS A 27 6.28 12.19 12.19
N PHE A 28 7.50 12.56 11.84
CA PHE A 28 8.66 12.34 12.70
C PHE A 28 9.63 13.53 12.59
N TYR A 29 10.43 13.74 13.62
CA TYR A 29 11.44 14.79 13.60
C TYR A 29 12.74 14.21 13.05
N SER A 30 13.24 14.83 11.99
CA SER A 30 14.51 14.41 11.39
C SER A 30 15.64 15.27 11.95
N GLN A 31 16.53 14.66 12.73
CA GLN A 31 17.68 15.36 13.26
C GLN A 31 18.63 15.80 12.14
N LYS A 32 18.73 14.99 11.10
CA LYS A 32 19.58 15.30 9.95
C LYS A 32 19.14 16.58 9.24
N ASN A 33 17.83 16.75 9.06
CA ASN A 33 17.26 17.90 8.35
C ASN A 33 16.78 18.99 9.28
N CYS A 34 16.82 18.76 10.58
CA CYS A 34 16.37 19.69 11.62
C CYS A 34 14.94 20.17 11.40
N LYS A 35 14.04 19.28 10.99
CA LYS A 35 12.63 19.59 10.74
C LYS A 35 11.76 18.36 10.86
N TYR A 36 10.46 18.59 10.97
CA TYR A 36 9.48 17.50 10.92
C TYR A 36 9.29 17.04 9.49
N CYS A 37 9.31 15.74 9.31
CA CYS A 37 9.09 15.10 8.02
C CYS A 37 7.92 14.14 8.12
N THR A 38 7.38 13.75 6.97
CA THR A 38 6.29 12.78 6.90
C THR A 38 6.78 11.54 6.16
N LYS A 39 6.48 10.38 6.73
CA LYS A 39 6.74 9.08 6.11
C LYS A 39 5.40 8.44 5.76
N TYR A 40 5.31 7.86 4.59
CA TYR A 40 4.12 7.15 4.12
C TYR A 40 4.43 5.67 4.01
N GLN A 41 3.56 4.83 4.56
CA GLN A 41 3.62 3.39 4.39
C GLN A 41 2.53 2.96 3.44
N ILE A 42 2.91 2.19 2.43
CA ILE A 42 1.95 1.61 1.49
C ILE A 42 1.75 0.16 1.89
N LEU A 43 0.52 -0.16 2.27
CA LEU A 43 0.15 -1.50 2.73
C LEU A 43 -0.81 -2.12 1.74
N LYS A 44 -0.63 -3.40 1.47
CA LYS A 44 -1.51 -4.15 0.59
C LYS A 44 -2.16 -5.28 1.37
N LYS A 45 -3.47 -5.44 1.20
CA LYS A 45 -4.21 -6.54 1.83
C LYS A 45 -3.94 -7.82 1.05
N GLU A 46 -3.38 -8.81 1.74
CA GLU A 46 -3.03 -10.09 1.15
C GLU A 46 -3.48 -11.22 2.04
N GLN A 47 -3.72 -12.38 1.45
CA GLN A 47 -4.03 -13.58 2.22
C GLN A 47 -2.72 -14.23 2.66
N VAL A 48 -2.61 -14.50 3.95
CA VAL A 48 -1.45 -15.19 4.52
C VAL A 48 -1.91 -16.42 5.28
N GLU A 49 -1.10 -17.45 5.28
CA GLU A 49 -1.38 -18.65 6.06
C GLU A 49 -0.94 -18.43 7.50
N MET A 50 -1.87 -18.64 8.41
CA MET A 50 -1.62 -18.55 9.85
C MET A 50 -1.93 -19.88 10.49
N TYR A 51 -1.01 -20.34 11.35
CA TYR A 51 -1.22 -21.58 12.09
C TYR A 51 -2.15 -21.33 13.27
N ASN A 52 -3.19 -22.16 13.37
CA ASN A 52 -4.13 -22.10 14.47
C ASN A 52 -3.84 -23.26 15.42
N GLU A 53 -3.34 -22.93 16.61
CA GLU A 53 -2.97 -23.93 17.62
C GLU A 53 -4.16 -24.74 18.13
N GLU A 54 -5.35 -24.12 18.17
CA GLU A 54 -6.56 -24.78 18.65
C GLU A 54 -7.03 -25.92 17.73
N THR A 55 -6.92 -25.70 16.44
CA THR A 55 -7.37 -26.68 15.42
C THR A 55 -6.23 -27.49 14.84
N ASP A 56 -4.98 -27.10 15.12
CA ASP A 56 -3.77 -27.68 14.54
C ASP A 56 -3.78 -27.64 13.00
N GLU A 57 -4.35 -26.59 12.46
CA GLU A 57 -4.47 -26.40 11.02
C GLU A 57 -3.99 -25.00 10.62
N PHE A 58 -3.63 -24.86 9.33
CA PHE A 58 -3.33 -23.56 8.75
C PHE A 58 -4.61 -22.96 8.20
N GLU A 59 -4.81 -21.67 8.49
CA GLU A 59 -5.96 -20.92 8.01
C GLU A 59 -5.48 -19.72 7.20
N LEU A 60 -6.25 -19.37 6.15
CA LEU A 60 -5.98 -18.18 5.37
C LEU A 60 -6.62 -16.97 6.05
N GLN A 61 -5.83 -15.94 6.28
CA GLN A 61 -6.30 -14.69 6.87
C GLN A 61 -5.90 -13.52 5.99
N ASP A 62 -6.79 -12.54 5.89
CA ASP A 62 -6.48 -11.29 5.21
C ASP A 62 -5.69 -10.39 6.14
N ARG A 63 -4.51 -9.97 5.68
CA ARG A 63 -3.65 -9.08 6.45
C ARG A 63 -3.05 -8.02 5.55
N TYR A 64 -2.82 -6.83 6.12
CA TYR A 64 -2.12 -5.79 5.42
C TYR A 64 -0.62 -6.00 5.56
N GLN A 65 0.07 -6.05 4.41
CA GLN A 65 1.52 -6.23 4.34
C GLN A 65 2.14 -4.94 3.82
N GLN A 66 3.19 -4.46 4.49
CA GLN A 66 3.90 -3.29 4.01
C GLN A 66 4.67 -3.63 2.74
N LYS A 67 4.44 -2.87 1.69
CA LYS A 67 5.09 -3.06 0.40
C LYS A 67 6.14 -2.01 0.11
N GLU A 68 5.95 -0.79 0.60
CA GLU A 68 6.86 0.31 0.30
C GLU A 68 6.77 1.39 1.37
N GLU A 69 7.86 2.13 1.54
CA GLU A 69 7.89 3.35 2.34
C GLU A 69 8.29 4.51 1.44
N CYS A 70 7.58 5.61 1.57
CA CYS A 70 7.83 6.81 0.79
C CYS A 70 7.90 8.02 1.70
N TYR A 71 8.58 9.05 1.25
CA TYR A 71 8.72 10.29 2.01
C TYR A 71 8.02 11.48 1.36
N SER A 72 7.26 11.22 0.29
CA SER A 72 6.42 12.24 -0.34
C SER A 72 5.18 11.60 -0.95
N LYS A 73 4.11 12.39 -1.10
CA LYS A 73 2.89 11.91 -1.75
C LYS A 73 3.11 11.60 -3.23
N VAL A 74 4.03 12.31 -3.86
CA VAL A 74 4.36 12.07 -5.28
C VAL A 74 4.94 10.66 -5.44
N ASP A 75 5.80 10.24 -4.52
CA ASP A 75 6.37 8.89 -4.55
C ASP A 75 5.31 7.83 -4.31
N VAL A 76 4.35 8.08 -3.42
CA VAL A 76 3.20 7.19 -3.21
C VAL A 76 2.41 7.05 -4.51
N LEU A 77 2.13 8.18 -5.17
CA LEU A 77 1.39 8.18 -6.44
C LEU A 77 2.12 7.38 -7.50
N LYS A 78 3.43 7.58 -7.63
CA LYS A 78 4.25 6.83 -8.60
C LYS A 78 4.19 5.32 -8.35
N TYR A 79 4.28 4.91 -7.09
CA TYR A 79 4.19 3.49 -6.74
C TYR A 79 2.83 2.91 -7.14
N LEU A 80 1.75 3.61 -6.84
CA LEU A 80 0.40 3.13 -7.17
C LEU A 80 0.17 3.06 -8.68
N ILE A 81 0.71 4.02 -9.44
CA ILE A 81 0.65 3.99 -10.90
C ILE A 81 1.35 2.74 -11.43
N GLU A 82 2.53 2.43 -10.92
CA GLU A 82 3.28 1.24 -11.32
C GLU A 82 2.48 -0.03 -11.03
N GLU A 83 1.91 -0.13 -9.85
CA GLU A 83 1.12 -1.31 -9.48
C GLU A 83 -0.13 -1.45 -10.35
N TYR A 84 -0.76 -0.33 -10.72
CA TYR A 84 -1.91 -0.34 -11.60
C TYR A 84 -1.52 -0.84 -13.00
N ARG A 85 -0.37 -0.39 -13.50
CA ARG A 85 0.14 -0.82 -14.81
C ARG A 85 0.47 -2.31 -14.83
N LYS A 86 1.10 -2.81 -13.79
CA LYS A 86 1.43 -4.23 -13.68
C LYS A 86 0.17 -5.09 -13.73
N GLY A 87 -0.86 -4.69 -13.00
CA GLY A 87 -2.13 -5.39 -13.02
C GLY A 87 -2.78 -5.40 -14.39
N SER A 88 -2.72 -4.28 -15.10
CA SER A 88 -3.27 -4.17 -16.46
C SER A 88 -2.51 -5.04 -17.45
N GLU A 89 -1.19 -5.07 -17.36
CA GLU A 89 -0.34 -5.90 -18.23
C GLU A 89 -0.62 -7.38 -18.00
N ALA A 90 -0.78 -7.79 -16.75
CA ALA A 90 -1.09 -9.18 -16.42
C ALA A 90 -2.44 -9.61 -16.97
N VAL A 91 -3.43 -8.71 -16.96
CA VAL A 91 -4.77 -8.99 -17.45
C VAL A 91 -4.83 -8.99 -18.98
N GLY A 92 -3.99 -8.18 -19.61
CA GLY A 92 -3.94 -8.04 -21.07
C GLY A 92 -3.35 -9.25 -21.81
N ARG A 93 -2.97 -10.25 -21.09
CA ARG A 93 -2.40 -11.47 -21.64
C ARG A 93 -3.33 -12.64 -21.38
#